data_3aa843ff5ed10c9dcb8994b9fa3a817e
#
_entry.id   3aa843ff5ed10c9dcb8994b9fa3a817e
#
_cell.length_a   1.000
_cell.length_b   1.000
_cell.length_c   1.000
_cell.angle_alpha   90.00
_cell.angle_beta   90.00
_cell.angle_gamma   90.00
#
_symmetry.space_group_name_H-M   'P 1'
#
loop_
_entity.id
_entity.type
_entity.pdbx_description
1 polymer ?
#
loop_
_entity_poly.entity_id
_entity_poly.type
_entity_poly.pdbx_seq_one_letter_code
_entity_poly.pdbx_strand_id
1 'polypeptide(L)'
;WNGTGDGTDFFNYPWWGRLFDDPDFMQLYRDRWHESRQGPLSNTNIRNVIDTMSGQLQEAQPRDSAKWGRISASGWRTEINSLKSWLTTRANWMDGQFRAPPSFSPSPGPITPGFQFTLRGGTGSIYYTLDGSDPRSPGGSTSASATRYTRAVSLAETARVVARSRVSSTDWSPPVSGTFYTELPSVVISEFMFHPEAPTAGSEFTDEDFEYIE
;
A
#
# COMPACT_ATOMS: atom_id res chain seq x y z
N TRP A 1 4.92 -10.02 15.28
CA TRP A 1 5.85 -9.44 16.23
C TRP A 1 5.22 -9.56 17.62
N ASN A 2 5.82 -10.26 18.54
CA ASN A 2 5.21 -10.59 19.83
C ASN A 2 5.85 -9.86 21.03
N GLY A 3 6.72 -8.88 20.79
CA GLY A 3 7.32 -8.10 21.86
C GLY A 3 8.14 -8.93 22.86
N THR A 4 8.88 -9.92 22.40
CA THR A 4 9.59 -10.85 23.30
C THR A 4 10.83 -10.24 23.98
N GLY A 5 11.11 -8.95 23.73
CA GLY A 5 12.25 -8.26 24.34
C GLY A 5 13.61 -8.70 23.84
N ASP A 6 13.66 -9.43 22.72
CA ASP A 6 14.93 -9.65 22.04
C ASP A 6 15.40 -8.36 21.33
N GLY A 7 16.67 -8.28 20.97
CA GLY A 7 17.26 -7.10 20.36
C GLY A 7 16.66 -6.70 19.01
N THR A 8 15.63 -7.40 18.51
CA THR A 8 14.89 -7.10 17.28
C THR A 8 13.50 -6.52 17.55
N ASP A 9 13.13 -6.34 18.83
CA ASP A 9 11.85 -5.76 19.23
C ASP A 9 11.91 -4.23 19.28
N PHE A 10 11.73 -3.62 18.12
CA PHE A 10 11.74 -2.15 17.97
C PHE A 10 10.66 -1.43 18.79
N PHE A 11 9.57 -2.09 19.14
CA PHE A 11 8.51 -1.49 19.95
C PHE A 11 8.95 -1.20 21.37
N ASN A 12 9.91 -1.94 21.90
CA ASN A 12 10.43 -1.79 23.26
C ASN A 12 11.75 -1.00 23.35
N TYR A 13 12.30 -0.56 22.22
CA TYR A 13 13.47 0.32 22.24
C TYR A 13 13.10 1.70 22.80
N PRO A 14 13.91 2.30 23.72
CA PRO A 14 13.52 3.50 24.46
C PRO A 14 13.05 4.69 23.61
N TRP A 15 13.61 4.87 22.43
CA TRP A 15 13.25 5.98 21.54
C TRP A 15 12.33 5.57 20.40
N TRP A 16 12.43 4.34 19.88
CA TRP A 16 11.48 3.80 18.90
C TRP A 16 10.12 3.52 19.54
N GLY A 17 10.08 2.96 20.74
CA GLY A 17 8.86 2.68 21.46
C GLY A 17 7.97 3.91 21.62
N ARG A 18 8.58 5.08 21.91
CA ARG A 18 7.85 6.35 22.02
C ARG A 18 7.13 6.78 20.73
N LEU A 19 7.63 6.42 19.55
CA LEU A 19 6.94 6.68 18.29
C LEU A 19 5.66 5.84 18.18
N PHE A 20 5.69 4.61 18.65
CA PHE A 20 4.52 3.73 18.63
C PHE A 20 3.44 4.08 19.67
N ASP A 21 3.79 4.91 20.66
CA ASP A 21 2.82 5.49 21.59
C ASP A 21 2.04 6.67 20.96
N ASP A 22 2.57 7.26 19.88
CA ASP A 22 1.89 8.30 19.12
C ASP A 22 0.81 7.68 18.23
N PRO A 23 -0.49 8.04 18.41
CA PRO A 23 -1.58 7.50 17.62
C PRO A 23 -1.51 7.86 16.13
N ASP A 24 -0.87 8.97 15.78
CA ASP A 24 -0.73 9.38 14.37
C ASP A 24 0.40 8.60 13.69
N PHE A 25 1.52 8.37 14.40
CA PHE A 25 2.57 7.50 13.90
C PHE A 25 2.05 6.06 13.71
N MET A 26 1.34 5.52 14.70
CA MET A 26 0.73 4.19 14.59
C MET A 26 -0.27 4.10 13.44
N GLN A 27 -1.04 5.15 13.18
CA GLN A 27 -1.94 5.17 12.03
C GLN A 27 -1.17 5.17 10.71
N LEU A 28 -0.14 6.00 10.59
CA LEU A 28 0.73 6.03 9.41
C LEU A 28 1.39 4.67 9.16
N TYR A 29 1.84 3.99 10.20
CA TYR A 29 2.41 2.64 10.09
C TYR A 29 1.41 1.63 9.53
N ARG A 30 0.17 1.63 10.02
CA ARG A 30 -0.93 0.77 9.52
C ARG A 30 -1.28 1.07 8.07
N ASP A 31 -1.37 2.36 7.72
CA ASP A 31 -1.69 2.82 6.36
C ASP A 31 -0.61 2.39 5.37
N ARG A 32 0.66 2.59 5.71
CA ARG A 32 1.82 2.18 4.89
C ARG A 32 1.91 0.67 4.74
N TRP A 33 1.64 -0.07 5.80
CA TRP A 33 1.57 -1.52 5.70
C TRP A 33 0.50 -1.94 4.69
N HIS A 34 -0.71 -1.43 4.84
CA HIS A 34 -1.82 -1.75 3.93
C HIS A 34 -1.50 -1.38 2.47
N GLU A 35 -0.99 -0.18 2.23
CA GLU A 35 -0.54 0.26 0.90
C GLU A 35 0.50 -0.69 0.31
N SER A 36 1.53 -1.02 1.08
CA SER A 36 2.59 -1.93 0.65
C SER A 36 2.06 -3.33 0.32
N ARG A 37 1.04 -3.80 1.05
CA ARG A 37 0.37 -5.10 0.78
C ARG A 37 -0.39 -5.12 -0.54
N GLN A 38 -0.82 -3.96 -1.07
CA GLN A 38 -1.45 -3.87 -2.40
C GLN A 38 -0.43 -3.92 -3.55
N GLY A 39 0.86 -3.76 -3.27
CA GLY A 39 1.93 -3.69 -4.28
C GLY A 39 3.16 -4.53 -3.89
N PRO A 40 4.26 -3.88 -3.48
CA PRO A 40 5.56 -4.53 -3.30
C PRO A 40 5.58 -5.68 -2.29
N LEU A 41 4.75 -5.63 -1.26
CA LEU A 41 4.63 -6.70 -0.26
C LEU A 41 3.42 -7.60 -0.46
N SER A 42 2.76 -7.59 -1.64
CA SER A 42 1.73 -8.58 -1.95
C SER A 42 2.32 -10.00 -1.94
N ASN A 43 1.50 -10.99 -1.59
CA ASN A 43 1.95 -12.38 -1.56
C ASN A 43 2.53 -12.84 -2.90
N THR A 44 1.95 -12.36 -4.00
CA THR A 44 2.45 -12.64 -5.34
C THR A 44 3.82 -12.05 -5.56
N ASN A 45 4.00 -10.76 -5.24
CA ASN A 45 5.28 -10.09 -5.46
C ASN A 45 6.39 -10.64 -4.56
N ILE A 46 6.11 -10.92 -3.29
CA ILE A 46 7.06 -11.59 -2.38
C ILE A 46 7.57 -12.89 -3.01
N ARG A 47 6.67 -13.73 -3.54
CA ARG A 47 7.05 -14.98 -4.18
C ARG A 47 7.86 -14.76 -5.44
N ASN A 48 7.45 -13.80 -6.30
CA ASN A 48 8.14 -13.49 -7.55
C ASN A 48 9.57 -12.97 -7.30
N VAL A 49 9.77 -12.11 -6.31
CA VAL A 49 11.11 -11.63 -5.93
C VAL A 49 12.00 -12.78 -5.50
N ILE A 50 11.50 -13.68 -4.64
CA ILE A 50 12.26 -14.86 -4.19
C ILE A 50 12.58 -15.77 -5.38
N ASP A 51 11.63 -16.00 -6.30
CA ASP A 51 11.85 -16.83 -7.49
C ASP A 51 12.90 -16.23 -8.42
N THR A 52 12.84 -14.92 -8.65
CA THR A 52 13.82 -14.21 -9.45
C THR A 52 15.22 -14.33 -8.85
N MET A 53 15.36 -14.01 -7.56
CA MET A 53 16.67 -14.09 -6.86
C MET A 53 17.20 -15.52 -6.81
N SER A 54 16.34 -16.50 -6.53
CA SER A 54 16.75 -17.91 -6.53
C SER A 54 17.15 -18.41 -7.92
N GLY A 55 16.46 -17.93 -8.96
CA GLY A 55 16.81 -18.24 -10.36
C GLY A 55 18.21 -17.74 -10.73
N GLN A 56 18.59 -16.53 -10.28
CA GLN A 56 19.93 -15.99 -10.48
C GLN A 56 21.02 -16.81 -9.78
N LEU A 57 20.70 -17.47 -8.68
CA LEU A 57 21.64 -18.29 -7.91
C LEU A 57 21.68 -19.76 -8.35
N GLN A 58 20.80 -20.17 -9.25
CA GLN A 58 20.61 -21.57 -9.63
C GLN A 58 21.90 -22.24 -10.15
N GLU A 59 22.74 -21.51 -10.89
CA GLU A 59 24.00 -22.01 -11.40
C GLU A 59 25.10 -22.04 -10.32
N ALA A 60 25.14 -21.03 -9.46
CA ALA A 60 26.17 -20.90 -8.44
C ALA A 60 25.97 -21.88 -7.27
N GLN A 61 24.74 -22.21 -6.94
CA GLN A 61 24.38 -23.03 -5.78
C GLN A 61 25.04 -24.43 -5.77
N PRO A 62 25.06 -25.23 -6.87
CA PRO A 62 25.72 -26.53 -6.87
C PRO A 62 27.23 -26.41 -6.65
N ARG A 63 27.88 -25.37 -7.17
CA ARG A 63 29.31 -25.12 -6.97
C ARG A 63 29.62 -24.75 -5.51
N ASP A 64 28.77 -23.91 -4.91
CA ASP A 64 28.86 -23.56 -3.49
C ASP A 64 28.68 -24.80 -2.61
N SER A 65 27.68 -25.62 -2.93
CA SER A 65 27.40 -26.88 -2.23
C SER A 65 28.58 -27.85 -2.32
N ALA A 66 29.16 -28.02 -3.51
CA ALA A 66 30.31 -28.92 -3.73
C ALA A 66 31.56 -28.45 -2.96
N LYS A 67 31.78 -27.14 -2.89
CA LYS A 67 32.94 -26.54 -2.21
C LYS A 67 32.80 -26.51 -0.68
N TRP A 68 31.63 -26.21 -0.18
CA TRP A 68 31.44 -25.92 1.24
C TRP A 68 30.57 -26.93 1.98
N GLY A 69 29.91 -27.85 1.26
CA GLY A 69 29.07 -28.91 1.84
C GLY A 69 27.88 -28.44 2.66
N ARG A 70 27.41 -27.18 2.46
CA ARG A 70 26.41 -26.57 3.34
C ARG A 70 25.01 -27.08 3.10
N ILE A 71 24.59 -27.15 1.84
CA ILE A 71 23.21 -27.51 1.49
C ILE A 71 23.17 -28.18 0.09
N SER A 72 22.47 -29.31 -0.03
CA SER A 72 22.26 -29.96 -1.32
C SER A 72 21.29 -29.18 -2.22
N ALA A 73 21.27 -29.50 -3.51
CA ALA A 73 20.32 -28.86 -4.44
C ALA A 73 18.86 -29.12 -4.07
N SER A 74 18.51 -30.28 -3.52
CA SER A 74 17.15 -30.54 -3.00
C SER A 74 16.87 -29.80 -1.71
N GLY A 75 17.84 -29.75 -0.79
CA GLY A 75 17.77 -28.98 0.43
C GLY A 75 17.57 -27.49 0.16
N TRP A 76 18.32 -26.93 -0.81
CA TRP A 76 18.20 -25.54 -1.20
C TRP A 76 16.80 -25.19 -1.71
N ARG A 77 16.19 -26.03 -2.55
CA ARG A 77 14.80 -25.84 -2.99
C ARG A 77 13.82 -25.88 -1.82
N THR A 78 14.05 -26.77 -0.86
CA THR A 78 13.23 -26.83 0.35
C THR A 78 13.31 -25.55 1.14
N GLU A 79 14.52 -24.99 1.34
CA GLU A 79 14.71 -23.72 2.05
C GLU A 79 14.05 -22.52 1.31
N ILE A 80 14.14 -22.45 -0.02
CA ILE A 80 13.44 -21.42 -0.81
C ILE A 80 11.93 -21.51 -0.61
N ASN A 81 11.36 -22.71 -0.64
CA ASN A 81 9.93 -22.91 -0.41
C ASN A 81 9.52 -22.58 1.04
N SER A 82 10.36 -22.93 2.00
CA SER A 82 10.17 -22.58 3.41
C SER A 82 10.19 -21.07 3.62
N LEU A 83 11.13 -20.34 3.00
CA LEU A 83 11.21 -18.89 3.03
C LEU A 83 9.93 -18.24 2.45
N LYS A 84 9.49 -18.70 1.28
CA LYS A 84 8.23 -18.21 0.67
C LYS A 84 7.03 -18.43 1.60
N SER A 85 6.93 -19.61 2.17
CA SER A 85 5.85 -19.96 3.08
C SER A 85 5.88 -19.11 4.33
N TRP A 86 7.07 -18.97 4.93
CA TRP A 86 7.25 -18.18 6.16
C TRP A 86 6.91 -16.71 5.95
N LEU A 87 7.46 -16.07 4.90
CA LEU A 87 7.19 -14.66 4.60
C LEU A 87 5.69 -14.42 4.30
N THR A 88 5.08 -15.29 3.50
CA THR A 88 3.65 -15.19 3.19
C THR A 88 2.80 -15.33 4.46
N THR A 89 3.11 -16.32 5.30
CA THR A 89 2.40 -16.54 6.56
C THR A 89 2.59 -15.37 7.51
N ARG A 90 3.79 -14.83 7.61
CA ARG A 90 4.10 -13.68 8.45
C ARG A 90 3.36 -12.42 7.98
N ALA A 91 3.35 -12.16 6.67
CA ALA A 91 2.63 -11.02 6.11
C ALA A 91 1.11 -11.13 6.37
N ASN A 92 0.52 -12.30 6.16
CA ASN A 92 -0.90 -12.53 6.46
C ASN A 92 -1.21 -12.40 7.96
N TRP A 93 -0.30 -12.83 8.82
CA TRP A 93 -0.45 -12.63 10.27
C TRP A 93 -0.44 -11.14 10.62
N MET A 94 0.45 -10.35 10.03
CA MET A 94 0.49 -8.90 10.22
C MET A 94 -0.80 -8.24 9.74
N ASP A 95 -1.36 -8.68 8.61
CA ASP A 95 -2.66 -8.19 8.11
C ASP A 95 -3.74 -8.36 9.18
N GLY A 96 -3.73 -9.48 9.89
CA GLY A 96 -4.67 -9.77 10.97
C GLY A 96 -4.50 -8.93 12.25
N GLN A 97 -3.38 -8.22 12.41
CA GLN A 97 -3.17 -7.33 13.57
C GLN A 97 -3.82 -5.96 13.36
N PHE A 98 -4.21 -5.62 12.14
CA PHE A 98 -4.80 -4.33 11.79
C PHE A 98 -6.26 -4.47 11.38
N ARG A 99 -7.02 -3.37 11.53
CA ARG A 99 -8.40 -3.33 11.08
C ARG A 99 -8.46 -3.36 9.55
N ALA A 100 -9.32 -4.21 9.01
CA ALA A 100 -9.59 -4.18 7.58
C ALA A 100 -10.32 -2.89 7.21
N PRO A 101 -9.95 -2.22 6.10
CA PRO A 101 -10.71 -1.09 5.59
C PRO A 101 -12.08 -1.53 5.06
N PRO A 102 -13.04 -0.60 4.92
CA PRO A 102 -14.26 -0.87 4.17
C PRO A 102 -13.97 -1.11 2.68
N SER A 103 -14.94 -1.59 1.95
CA SER A 103 -14.88 -1.76 0.50
C SER A 103 -16.07 -1.09 -0.18
N PHE A 104 -15.86 -0.61 -1.42
CA PHE A 104 -16.92 -0.06 -2.26
C PHE A 104 -17.73 -1.15 -2.96
N SER A 105 -19.03 -0.94 -3.06
CA SER A 105 -19.91 -1.78 -3.88
C SER A 105 -20.97 -0.92 -4.59
N PRO A 106 -20.96 -0.82 -5.92
CA PRO A 106 -19.93 -1.36 -6.83
C PRO A 106 -18.57 -0.69 -6.69
N SER A 107 -17.55 -1.24 -7.37
CA SER A 107 -16.19 -0.65 -7.40
C SER A 107 -16.20 0.73 -8.02
N PRO A 108 -15.26 1.63 -7.64
CA PRO A 108 -15.07 2.92 -8.27
C PRO A 108 -14.91 2.81 -9.79
N GLY A 109 -15.32 3.86 -10.52
CA GLY A 109 -15.30 3.89 -11.96
C GLY A 109 -16.31 4.86 -12.55
N PRO A 110 -16.69 4.68 -13.84
CA PRO A 110 -17.67 5.54 -14.50
C PRO A 110 -19.06 5.41 -13.87
N ILE A 111 -19.75 6.52 -13.75
CA ILE A 111 -21.09 6.60 -13.18
C ILE A 111 -22.05 7.36 -14.10
N THR A 112 -23.35 7.10 -13.94
CA THR A 112 -24.43 7.84 -14.57
C THR A 112 -25.21 8.64 -13.53
N PRO A 113 -25.97 9.69 -13.93
CA PRO A 113 -26.81 10.42 -12.97
C PRO A 113 -27.74 9.50 -12.18
N GLY A 114 -27.79 9.71 -10.86
CA GLY A 114 -28.56 8.86 -9.93
C GLY A 114 -27.83 7.61 -9.45
N PHE A 115 -26.56 7.46 -9.78
CA PHE A 115 -25.73 6.36 -9.29
C PHE A 115 -25.65 6.34 -7.76
N GLN A 116 -25.63 5.15 -7.20
CA GLN A 116 -25.46 4.94 -5.77
C GLN A 116 -24.40 3.87 -5.51
N PHE A 117 -23.59 4.10 -4.48
CA PHE A 117 -22.68 3.09 -3.96
C PHE A 117 -22.94 2.80 -2.48
N THR A 118 -22.49 1.65 -2.05
CA THR A 118 -22.50 1.23 -0.64
C THR A 118 -21.09 0.99 -0.17
N LEU A 119 -20.86 1.21 1.13
CA LEU A 119 -19.63 0.82 1.82
C LEU A 119 -19.93 -0.43 2.64
N ARG A 120 -19.08 -1.45 2.51
CA ARG A 120 -19.26 -2.75 3.17
C ARG A 120 -17.99 -3.15 3.90
N GLY A 121 -18.14 -4.05 4.88
CA GLY A 121 -17.02 -4.56 5.68
C GLY A 121 -16.51 -3.52 6.68
N GLY A 122 -15.27 -3.74 7.14
CA GLY A 122 -14.70 -2.97 8.22
C GLY A 122 -15.28 -3.36 9.60
N THR A 123 -14.70 -2.81 10.65
CA THR A 123 -15.15 -3.02 12.03
C THR A 123 -15.50 -1.68 12.65
N GLY A 124 -16.68 -1.58 13.29
CA GLY A 124 -17.15 -0.34 13.91
C GLY A 124 -17.94 0.54 12.95
N SER A 125 -17.86 1.85 13.11
CA SER A 125 -18.56 2.83 12.27
C SER A 125 -17.70 3.21 11.07
N ILE A 126 -18.29 3.26 9.89
CA ILE A 126 -17.62 3.75 8.68
C ILE A 126 -17.83 5.25 8.55
N TYR A 127 -16.77 5.98 8.23
CA TYR A 127 -16.77 7.39 7.89
C TYR A 127 -16.18 7.57 6.49
N TYR A 128 -16.70 8.52 5.74
CA TYR A 128 -16.26 8.82 4.39
C TYR A 128 -16.28 10.30 4.09
N THR A 129 -15.50 10.71 3.08
CA THR A 129 -15.51 12.04 2.47
C THR A 129 -15.78 11.90 0.97
N LEU A 130 -16.21 12.96 0.31
CA LEU A 130 -16.46 13.00 -1.15
C LEU A 130 -15.46 13.91 -1.88
N ASP A 131 -14.61 14.62 -1.14
CA ASP A 131 -13.61 15.56 -1.62
C ASP A 131 -12.19 14.98 -1.71
N GLY A 132 -12.02 13.69 -1.39
CA GLY A 132 -10.74 13.02 -1.36
C GLY A 132 -9.90 13.26 -0.11
N SER A 133 -10.39 14.08 0.84
CA SER A 133 -9.74 14.26 2.14
C SER A 133 -9.85 13.02 3.02
N ASP A 134 -8.97 12.90 4.02
CA ASP A 134 -9.04 11.78 4.97
C ASP A 134 -10.19 11.99 5.96
N PRO A 135 -11.08 11.01 6.18
CA PRO A 135 -12.07 11.04 7.23
C PRO A 135 -11.52 11.17 8.65
N ARG A 136 -10.24 10.83 8.86
CA ARG A 136 -9.53 10.94 10.12
C ARG A 136 -8.69 12.22 10.16
N SER A 137 -8.83 13.01 11.21
CA SER A 137 -7.94 14.13 11.51
C SER A 137 -6.76 13.69 12.39
N PRO A 138 -5.65 14.45 12.43
CA PRO A 138 -4.59 14.26 13.40
C PRO A 138 -5.12 14.12 14.83
N GLY A 139 -4.51 13.27 15.64
CA GLY A 139 -4.99 12.90 16.96
C GLY A 139 -6.17 11.93 16.98
N GLY A 140 -6.65 11.48 15.79
CA GLY A 140 -7.66 10.42 15.66
C GLY A 140 -9.12 10.89 15.76
N SER A 141 -9.38 12.20 15.77
CA SER A 141 -10.76 12.72 15.67
C SER A 141 -11.32 12.52 14.26
N THR A 142 -12.63 12.62 14.12
CA THR A 142 -13.31 12.64 12.83
C THR A 142 -13.08 13.99 12.16
N SER A 143 -12.72 14.01 10.88
CA SER A 143 -12.59 15.23 10.09
C SER A 143 -13.93 15.97 9.98
N ALA A 144 -13.89 17.30 9.85
CA ALA A 144 -15.08 18.11 9.66
C ALA A 144 -15.81 17.80 8.34
N SER A 145 -15.09 17.37 7.30
CA SER A 145 -15.66 16.96 6.01
C SER A 145 -16.21 15.53 6.02
N ALA A 146 -15.92 14.74 7.08
CA ALA A 146 -16.30 13.35 7.13
C ALA A 146 -17.78 13.15 7.52
N THR A 147 -18.44 12.31 6.77
CA THR A 147 -19.81 11.86 7.04
C THR A 147 -19.82 10.43 7.54
N ARG A 148 -20.61 10.15 8.59
CA ARG A 148 -20.83 8.78 9.05
C ARG A 148 -21.70 8.03 8.04
N TYR A 149 -21.23 6.89 7.57
CA TYR A 149 -21.98 6.03 6.66
C TYR A 149 -23.14 5.33 7.38
N THR A 150 -24.35 5.48 6.87
CA THR A 150 -25.55 4.82 7.40
C THR A 150 -26.43 4.19 6.33
N ARG A 151 -26.28 4.63 5.07
CA ARG A 151 -27.06 4.16 3.92
C ARG A 151 -26.30 4.39 2.63
N ALA A 152 -26.80 3.83 1.52
CA ALA A 152 -26.26 4.07 0.19
C ALA A 152 -26.07 5.58 -0.09
N VAL A 153 -24.95 5.91 -0.73
CA VAL A 153 -24.57 7.29 -1.04
C VAL A 153 -24.83 7.53 -2.52
N SER A 154 -25.62 8.57 -2.81
CA SER A 154 -25.90 8.98 -4.19
C SER A 154 -24.85 9.99 -4.67
N LEU A 155 -24.38 9.81 -5.90
CA LEU A 155 -23.49 10.74 -6.58
C LEU A 155 -24.18 11.28 -7.83
N ALA A 156 -24.12 12.60 -8.01
CA ALA A 156 -24.62 13.28 -9.21
C ALA A 156 -23.47 13.73 -10.13
N GLU A 157 -22.28 13.85 -9.58
CA GLU A 157 -21.07 14.35 -10.25
C GLU A 157 -19.84 13.53 -9.86
N THR A 158 -18.74 13.81 -10.52
CA THR A 158 -17.44 13.20 -10.20
C THR A 158 -17.05 13.48 -8.75
N ALA A 159 -16.69 12.41 -8.03
CA ALA A 159 -16.25 12.50 -6.63
C ALA A 159 -15.08 11.56 -6.37
N ARG A 160 -14.10 12.04 -5.60
CA ARG A 160 -13.06 11.18 -5.02
C ARG A 160 -13.46 10.84 -3.60
N VAL A 161 -13.84 9.59 -3.39
CA VAL A 161 -14.31 9.11 -2.10
C VAL A 161 -13.16 8.47 -1.35
N VAL A 162 -12.98 8.87 -0.09
CA VAL A 162 -12.09 8.20 0.86
C VAL A 162 -12.92 7.70 2.03
N ALA A 163 -12.71 6.46 2.44
CA ALA A 163 -13.45 5.86 3.55
C ALA A 163 -12.54 5.09 4.49
N ARG A 164 -12.87 5.15 5.78
CA ARG A 164 -12.23 4.37 6.87
C ARG A 164 -13.30 3.82 7.80
N SER A 165 -13.02 2.71 8.46
CA SER A 165 -13.78 2.27 9.63
C SER A 165 -13.11 2.73 10.91
N ARG A 166 -13.92 3.00 11.95
CA ARG A 166 -13.49 3.54 13.24
C ARG A 166 -14.14 2.76 14.39
N VAL A 167 -13.31 2.27 15.29
CA VAL A 167 -13.76 1.65 16.55
C VAL A 167 -13.61 2.63 17.72
N SER A 168 -12.51 3.38 17.78
CA SER A 168 -12.26 4.42 18.80
C SER A 168 -11.49 5.61 18.19
N SER A 169 -11.15 6.61 18.99
CA SER A 169 -10.31 7.73 18.54
C SER A 169 -8.95 7.32 18.03
N THR A 170 -8.38 6.26 18.57
CA THR A 170 -7.04 5.77 18.23
C THR A 170 -7.05 4.51 17.37
N ASP A 171 -8.23 3.93 17.07
CA ASP A 171 -8.36 2.67 16.34
C ASP A 171 -9.18 2.86 15.06
N TRP A 172 -8.49 3.27 14.01
CA TRP A 172 -9.01 3.42 12.66
C TRP A 172 -8.41 2.38 11.72
N SER A 173 -9.19 1.98 10.72
CA SER A 173 -8.65 1.18 9.62
C SER A 173 -7.73 2.01 8.72
N PRO A 174 -6.89 1.39 7.89
CA PRO A 174 -6.34 2.04 6.71
C PRO A 174 -7.45 2.62 5.83
N PRO A 175 -7.13 3.63 4.98
CA PRO A 175 -8.10 4.19 4.05
C PRO A 175 -8.36 3.24 2.87
N VAL A 176 -9.56 3.31 2.35
CA VAL A 176 -9.85 2.92 0.97
C VAL A 176 -10.24 4.17 0.20
N SER A 177 -9.73 4.34 -1.00
CA SER A 177 -10.07 5.46 -1.84
C SER A 177 -10.47 5.01 -3.24
N GLY A 178 -11.33 5.79 -3.88
CA GLY A 178 -11.72 5.56 -5.25
C GLY A 178 -12.39 6.77 -5.87
N THR A 179 -12.21 6.92 -7.19
CA THR A 179 -12.85 7.99 -7.94
C THR A 179 -14.02 7.43 -8.72
N PHE A 180 -15.17 8.04 -8.51
CA PHE A 180 -16.37 7.85 -9.32
C PHE A 180 -16.47 9.06 -10.23
N TYR A 181 -16.62 8.85 -11.53
CA TYR A 181 -16.57 9.94 -12.51
C TYR A 181 -17.69 9.84 -13.56
N THR A 182 -18.31 10.96 -13.88
CA THR A 182 -19.35 11.06 -14.90
C THR A 182 -18.77 11.14 -16.31
N GLU A 183 -17.64 11.82 -16.43
CA GLU A 183 -16.91 11.98 -17.68
C GLU A 183 -15.41 11.95 -17.39
N LEU A 184 -14.65 11.31 -18.26
CA LEU A 184 -13.19 11.46 -18.25
C LEU A 184 -12.87 12.76 -18.98
N PRO A 185 -12.00 13.63 -18.41
CA PRO A 185 -11.51 14.76 -19.16
C PRO A 185 -10.86 14.26 -20.46
N SER A 186 -11.17 14.91 -21.57
CA SER A 186 -10.48 14.66 -22.84
C SER A 186 -9.03 15.13 -22.67
N VAL A 187 -8.14 14.19 -22.41
CA VAL A 187 -6.71 14.48 -22.39
C VAL A 187 -6.22 14.43 -23.83
N VAL A 188 -5.74 15.55 -24.34
CA VAL A 188 -5.11 15.67 -25.64
C VAL A 188 -3.64 16.01 -25.37
N ILE A 189 -2.74 15.25 -25.97
CA ILE A 189 -1.33 15.64 -25.97
C ILE A 189 -1.23 16.93 -26.77
N SER A 190 -0.90 18.03 -26.08
CA SER A 190 -0.79 19.36 -26.66
C SER A 190 0.62 19.65 -27.15
N GLU A 191 1.60 19.09 -26.46
CA GLU A 191 3.00 19.22 -26.80
C GLU A 191 3.77 17.94 -26.46
N PHE A 192 4.82 17.71 -27.21
CA PHE A 192 5.70 16.58 -27.01
C PHE A 192 7.11 17.02 -27.42
N MET A 193 8.03 17.01 -26.47
CA MET A 193 9.44 17.28 -26.69
C MET A 193 10.20 15.96 -26.65
N PHE A 194 10.68 15.56 -27.79
CA PHE A 194 11.52 14.40 -27.94
C PHE A 194 12.87 14.84 -28.53
N HIS A 195 13.94 14.43 -27.88
CA HIS A 195 15.30 14.71 -28.32
C HIS A 195 15.59 16.21 -28.50
N PRO A 196 15.42 17.03 -27.44
CA PRO A 196 15.75 18.46 -27.49
C PRO A 196 17.23 18.68 -27.80
N GLU A 197 17.59 19.93 -28.14
CA GLU A 197 18.98 20.28 -28.38
C GLU A 197 19.83 19.96 -27.15
N ALA A 198 20.98 19.31 -27.38
CA ALA A 198 21.89 18.94 -26.32
C ALA A 198 22.32 20.17 -25.49
N PRO A 199 22.32 20.08 -24.17
CA PRO A 199 22.69 21.17 -23.30
C PRO A 199 24.16 21.59 -23.53
N THR A 200 24.47 22.82 -23.16
CA THR A 200 25.83 23.37 -23.34
C THR A 200 26.88 22.54 -22.58
N ALA A 201 28.08 22.46 -23.13
CA ALA A 201 29.20 21.75 -22.53
C ALA A 201 29.42 22.17 -21.06
N GLY A 202 29.42 21.21 -20.13
CA GLY A 202 29.56 21.45 -18.70
C GLY A 202 28.23 21.53 -17.94
N SER A 203 27.10 21.32 -18.60
CA SER A 203 25.80 21.13 -17.92
C SER A 203 25.76 19.85 -17.09
N GLU A 204 25.09 19.91 -15.94
CA GLU A 204 24.78 18.72 -15.12
C GLU A 204 23.63 17.88 -15.70
N PHE A 205 22.90 18.41 -16.70
CA PHE A 205 21.75 17.81 -17.32
C PHE A 205 22.11 17.25 -18.70
N THR A 206 21.39 16.21 -19.11
CA THR A 206 21.41 15.61 -20.44
C THR A 206 20.20 16.10 -21.25
N ASP A 207 20.16 15.84 -22.54
CA ASP A 207 18.96 16.07 -23.37
C ASP A 207 17.74 15.27 -22.89
N GLU A 208 17.94 14.07 -22.38
CA GLU A 208 16.88 13.21 -21.80
C GLU A 208 16.17 13.85 -20.60
N ASP A 209 16.85 14.72 -19.84
CA ASP A 209 16.26 15.43 -18.69
C ASP A 209 15.23 16.49 -19.11
N PHE A 210 15.20 16.86 -20.38
CA PHE A 210 14.28 17.84 -20.96
C PHE A 210 13.22 17.23 -21.88
N GLU A 211 13.16 15.91 -21.98
CA GLU A 211 12.07 15.23 -22.69
C GLU A 211 10.79 15.30 -21.86
N TYR A 212 9.67 15.69 -22.48
CA TYR A 212 8.38 15.75 -21.80
C TYR A 212 7.21 15.57 -22.75
N ILE A 213 6.05 15.25 -22.14
CA ILE A 213 4.75 15.21 -22.79
C ILE A 213 3.80 16.11 -21.99
N GLU A 214 3.16 17.09 -22.65
CA GLU A 214 2.17 18.00 -22.08
C GLU A 214 0.76 17.78 -22.63
#